data_b8e660e04f2bfb67b4f97beb29c802b2
#
_entry.id   b8e660e04f2bfb67b4f97beb29c802b2
#
_cell.length_a   1.000
_cell.length_b   1.000
_cell.length_c   1.000
_cell.angle_alpha   90.00
_cell.angle_beta   90.00
_cell.angle_gamma   90.00
#
_symmetry.space_group_name_H-M   'P 1'
#
loop_
_entity.id
_entity.type
_entity.pdbx_description
1 polymer ?
#
loop_
_entity_poly.entity_id
_entity_poly.type
_entity_poly.pdbx_seq_one_letter_code
_entity_poly.pdbx_strand_id
1 'polypeptide(L)'
;TVDIITFVLGNSKKKDSKGLFIRLDDYKGDMKFQSKKVLEALENKNCGYFYEANEKNFEKIPGMPIGSWASESLLKDFEKGIKTSELIEPKQGLATADNDRFLRQWYEVEEEKISYNTKSIEETENGKYKWCPCNKGGERRQWYGNYDYVVNWENNGNEIRNFKDSKGKLRSRPQNTNYYFKEAITWSKVTSGGFSIRYREKGSIHETAGMSVFSSDNKRLKYILGIISTKLSNY
;
A
#
# COMPACT_ATOMS: atom_id res chain seq x y z
N THR A 1 2.67 -18.22 -9.37
CA THR A 1 3.97 -18.03 -10.05
C THR A 1 4.96 -17.51 -9.02
N VAL A 2 6.09 -18.19 -8.90
CA VAL A 2 7.20 -17.74 -8.07
C VAL A 2 8.19 -17.06 -9.02
N ASP A 3 8.54 -15.80 -8.72
CA ASP A 3 9.56 -15.09 -9.46
C ASP A 3 10.94 -15.69 -9.09
N ILE A 4 11.74 -16.05 -10.09
CA ILE A 4 13.05 -16.64 -9.90
C ILE A 4 14.10 -15.60 -10.30
N ILE A 5 15.05 -15.35 -9.40
CA ILE A 5 16.20 -14.50 -9.66
C ILE A 5 17.46 -15.38 -9.63
N THR A 6 18.29 -15.27 -10.66
CA THR A 6 19.60 -15.91 -10.71
C THR A 6 20.68 -14.85 -10.65
N PHE A 7 21.72 -15.05 -9.84
CA PHE A 7 22.82 -14.11 -9.71
C PHE A 7 24.17 -14.82 -9.59
N VAL A 8 25.23 -14.15 -10.05
CA VAL A 8 26.62 -14.55 -9.86
C VAL A 8 27.34 -13.42 -9.15
N LEU A 9 27.95 -13.70 -8.03
CA LEU A 9 28.70 -12.72 -7.23
C LEU A 9 30.19 -13.02 -7.28
N GLY A 10 31.00 -12.00 -7.51
CA GLY A 10 32.47 -12.07 -7.42
C GLY A 10 32.95 -11.65 -6.03
N ASN A 11 33.83 -12.44 -5.41
CA ASN A 11 34.45 -12.08 -4.12
C ASN A 11 35.69 -11.19 -4.32
N SER A 12 35.59 -10.20 -5.20
CA SER A 12 36.65 -9.22 -5.42
C SER A 12 36.06 -7.82 -5.54
N LYS A 13 36.47 -6.92 -4.66
CA LYS A 13 36.04 -5.52 -4.70
C LYS A 13 36.88 -4.75 -5.75
N LYS A 14 36.34 -4.57 -6.94
CA LYS A 14 36.92 -3.66 -7.94
C LYS A 14 36.30 -2.28 -7.78
N LYS A 15 37.13 -1.26 -7.62
CA LYS A 15 36.68 0.12 -7.54
C LYS A 15 36.00 0.50 -8.86
N ASP A 16 34.74 0.99 -8.78
CA ASP A 16 33.95 1.44 -9.95
C ASP A 16 33.57 0.33 -10.96
N SER A 17 33.49 -0.93 -10.51
CA SER A 17 32.96 -2.00 -11.34
C SER A 17 31.46 -1.85 -11.59
N LYS A 18 31.03 -2.17 -12.82
CA LYS A 18 29.62 -2.25 -13.19
C LYS A 18 29.17 -3.70 -13.16
N GLY A 19 28.03 -3.95 -12.55
CA GLY A 19 27.30 -5.19 -12.68
C GLY A 19 26.52 -5.25 -13.99
N LEU A 20 26.28 -6.45 -14.50
CA LEU A 20 25.48 -6.71 -15.70
C LEU A 20 24.15 -7.33 -15.26
N PHE A 21 23.04 -6.79 -15.80
CA PHE A 21 21.70 -7.18 -15.40
C PHE A 21 20.82 -7.41 -16.63
N ILE A 22 20.04 -8.49 -16.62
CA ILE A 22 19.03 -8.79 -17.61
C ILE A 22 17.68 -8.81 -16.92
N ARG A 23 16.78 -7.90 -17.30
CA ARG A 23 15.44 -7.78 -16.72
C ARG A 23 14.41 -8.42 -17.63
N LEU A 24 13.74 -9.47 -17.14
CA LEU A 24 12.79 -10.25 -17.91
C LEU A 24 11.33 -10.10 -17.42
N ASP A 25 11.04 -9.15 -16.55
CA ASP A 25 9.71 -8.97 -15.91
C ASP A 25 8.59 -8.77 -16.94
N ASP A 26 8.89 -8.08 -18.04
CA ASP A 26 7.95 -7.82 -19.14
C ASP A 26 7.81 -9.00 -20.11
N TYR A 27 8.69 -10.00 -20.01
CA TYR A 27 8.74 -11.16 -20.90
C TYR A 27 8.15 -12.40 -20.23
N LYS A 28 6.82 -12.41 -20.09
CA LYS A 28 6.10 -13.55 -19.53
C LYS A 28 6.04 -14.69 -20.56
N GLY A 29 6.40 -15.89 -20.14
CA GLY A 29 6.39 -17.06 -21.01
C GLY A 29 6.99 -18.28 -20.30
N ASP A 30 7.18 -19.36 -21.06
CA ASP A 30 7.85 -20.55 -20.57
C ASP A 30 9.38 -20.34 -20.49
N MET A 31 10.06 -21.30 -19.85
CA MET A 31 11.52 -21.23 -19.68
C MET A 31 12.27 -21.21 -21.01
N LYS A 32 11.72 -21.81 -22.08
CA LYS A 32 12.36 -21.79 -23.41
C LYS A 32 12.31 -20.40 -24.03
N PHE A 33 11.23 -19.68 -23.82
CA PHE A 33 11.10 -18.30 -24.29
C PHE A 33 12.05 -17.38 -23.52
N GLN A 34 12.09 -17.49 -22.19
CA GLN A 34 12.96 -16.67 -21.35
C GLN A 34 14.45 -16.95 -21.62
N SER A 35 14.86 -18.21 -21.83
CA SER A 35 16.24 -18.54 -22.18
C SER A 35 16.68 -17.93 -23.50
N LYS A 36 15.79 -17.88 -24.52
CA LYS A 36 16.07 -17.18 -25.78
C LYS A 36 16.31 -15.69 -25.57
N LYS A 37 15.52 -15.06 -24.68
CA LYS A 37 15.69 -13.64 -24.34
C LYS A 37 17.00 -13.37 -23.60
N VAL A 38 17.47 -14.29 -22.78
CA VAL A 38 18.79 -14.19 -22.14
C VAL A 38 19.89 -14.26 -23.18
N LEU A 39 19.84 -15.21 -24.11
CA LEU A 39 20.84 -15.34 -25.20
C LEU A 39 20.84 -14.09 -26.09
N GLU A 40 19.67 -13.61 -26.49
CA GLU A 40 19.54 -12.35 -27.25
C GLU A 40 20.21 -11.17 -26.53
N ALA A 41 20.01 -11.04 -25.22
CA ALA A 41 20.60 -9.96 -24.43
C ALA A 41 22.12 -10.08 -24.31
N LEU A 42 22.66 -11.30 -24.29
CA LEU A 42 24.11 -11.54 -24.29
C LEU A 42 24.76 -11.20 -25.63
N GLU A 43 24.06 -11.45 -26.73
CA GLU A 43 24.53 -11.13 -28.11
C GLU A 43 24.33 -9.66 -28.43
N ASN A 44 23.23 -9.05 -27.97
CA ASN A 44 22.88 -7.66 -28.26
C ASN A 44 22.57 -6.89 -26.99
N LYS A 45 23.56 -6.25 -26.41
CA LYS A 45 23.40 -5.43 -25.19
C LYS A 45 22.44 -4.22 -25.34
N ASN A 46 22.08 -3.87 -26.58
CA ASN A 46 21.13 -2.79 -26.86
C ASN A 46 19.68 -3.28 -27.01
N CYS A 47 19.36 -4.48 -26.56
CA CYS A 47 18.04 -5.08 -26.65
C CYS A 47 16.94 -4.38 -25.82
N GLY A 48 17.32 -3.41 -24.97
CA GLY A 48 16.40 -2.62 -24.16
C GLY A 48 16.06 -3.19 -22.77
N TYR A 49 16.50 -4.43 -22.49
CA TYR A 49 16.33 -5.09 -21.20
C TYR A 49 17.65 -5.65 -20.61
N PHE A 50 18.79 -5.27 -21.23
CA PHE A 50 20.13 -5.47 -20.71
C PHE A 50 20.63 -4.15 -20.11
N TYR A 51 21.16 -4.17 -18.89
CA TYR A 51 21.61 -2.98 -18.18
C TYR A 51 23.01 -3.18 -17.62
N GLU A 52 23.79 -2.12 -17.63
CA GLU A 52 25.06 -2.02 -16.92
C GLU A 52 24.94 -0.95 -15.84
N ALA A 53 25.04 -1.33 -14.59
CA ALA A 53 24.88 -0.39 -13.47
C ALA A 53 25.99 -0.53 -12.43
N ASN A 54 26.39 0.58 -11.85
CA ASN A 54 27.27 0.59 -10.70
C ASN A 54 26.45 0.33 -9.42
N GLU A 55 26.91 -0.57 -8.55
CA GLU A 55 26.25 -0.90 -7.30
C GLU A 55 25.99 0.31 -6.39
N LYS A 56 26.88 1.31 -6.41
CA LYS A 56 26.71 2.57 -5.67
C LYS A 56 25.43 3.34 -6.04
N ASN A 57 24.89 3.09 -7.23
CA ASN A 57 23.64 3.73 -7.65
C ASN A 57 22.45 3.18 -6.89
N PHE A 58 22.52 1.94 -6.40
CA PHE A 58 21.43 1.34 -5.61
C PHE A 58 21.31 1.97 -4.22
N GLU A 59 22.43 2.44 -3.67
CA GLU A 59 22.44 3.15 -2.37
C GLU A 59 21.66 4.48 -2.41
N LYS A 60 21.49 5.08 -3.61
CA LYS A 60 20.75 6.32 -3.81
C LYS A 60 19.23 6.11 -3.71
N ILE A 61 18.76 4.90 -3.95
CA ILE A 61 17.34 4.55 -3.92
C ILE A 61 16.95 4.12 -2.50
N PRO A 62 15.91 4.68 -1.88
CA PRO A 62 15.44 4.27 -0.56
C PRO A 62 15.13 2.76 -0.50
N GLY A 63 15.71 2.07 0.48
CA GLY A 63 15.59 0.61 0.59
C GLY A 63 16.63 -0.18 -0.20
N MET A 64 17.49 0.49 -0.97
CA MET A 64 18.59 -0.09 -1.73
C MET A 64 18.18 -1.26 -2.65
N PRO A 65 17.07 -1.17 -3.39
CA PRO A 65 16.72 -2.21 -4.36
C PRO A 65 17.77 -2.25 -5.49
N ILE A 66 17.91 -3.40 -6.14
CA ILE A 66 18.76 -3.54 -7.33
C ILE A 66 18.06 -2.87 -8.53
N GLY A 67 18.06 -1.54 -8.57
CA GLY A 67 17.42 -0.71 -9.59
C GLY A 67 18.31 -0.51 -10.83
N SER A 68 18.75 -1.59 -11.46
CA SER A 68 19.70 -1.52 -12.60
C SER A 68 19.16 -0.76 -13.81
N TRP A 69 17.84 -0.65 -13.94
CA TRP A 69 17.15 0.08 -15.02
C TRP A 69 16.95 1.58 -14.71
N ALA A 70 17.25 2.02 -13.48
CA ALA A 70 17.03 3.40 -13.10
C ALA A 70 17.94 4.35 -13.88
N SER A 71 17.33 5.33 -14.56
CA SER A 71 18.08 6.36 -15.27
C SER A 71 18.84 7.29 -14.31
N GLU A 72 19.88 7.95 -14.80
CA GLU A 72 20.59 8.96 -13.99
C GLU A 72 19.66 10.10 -13.51
N SER A 73 18.67 10.46 -14.31
CA SER A 73 17.66 11.46 -13.92
C SER A 73 16.86 10.98 -12.72
N LEU A 74 16.35 9.75 -12.77
CA LEU A 74 15.60 9.16 -11.67
C LEU A 74 16.45 9.05 -10.39
N LEU A 75 17.72 8.66 -10.51
CA LEU A 75 18.64 8.60 -9.37
C LEU A 75 18.85 9.99 -8.75
N LYS A 76 18.98 11.04 -9.56
CA LYS A 76 19.07 12.43 -9.09
C LYS A 76 17.79 12.89 -8.40
N ASP A 77 16.63 12.44 -8.86
CA ASP A 77 15.35 12.77 -8.24
C ASP A 77 15.25 12.15 -6.82
N PHE A 78 15.76 10.94 -6.62
CA PHE A 78 15.86 10.34 -5.27
C PHE A 78 16.85 11.10 -4.36
N GLU A 79 17.92 11.64 -4.89
CA GLU A 79 18.90 12.41 -4.10
C GLU A 79 18.38 13.79 -3.70
N LYS A 80 17.59 14.44 -4.57
CA LYS A 80 17.13 15.83 -4.38
C LYS A 80 15.69 15.95 -3.92
N GLY A 81 14.91 14.89 -4.13
CA GLY A 81 13.48 14.89 -3.82
C GLY A 81 13.19 14.89 -2.32
N ILE A 82 12.03 15.41 -1.97
CA ILE A 82 11.50 15.29 -0.61
C ILE A 82 10.94 13.88 -0.44
N LYS A 83 11.34 13.20 0.62
CA LYS A 83 10.83 11.85 0.90
C LYS A 83 9.34 11.90 1.20
N THR A 84 8.58 10.98 0.64
CA THR A 84 7.14 10.89 0.86
C THR A 84 6.79 10.77 2.35
N SER A 85 7.65 10.11 3.15
CA SER A 85 7.51 9.99 4.61
C SER A 85 7.57 11.33 5.37
N GLU A 86 8.11 12.39 4.76
CA GLU A 86 8.12 13.73 5.34
C GLU A 86 6.80 14.49 5.08
N LEU A 87 6.01 14.01 4.13
CA LEU A 87 4.78 14.66 3.68
C LEU A 87 3.52 13.98 4.19
N ILE A 88 3.57 12.66 4.37
CA ILE A 88 2.43 11.82 4.74
C ILE A 88 2.84 10.75 5.74
N GLU A 89 1.88 10.33 6.57
CA GLU A 89 2.06 9.33 7.61
C GLU A 89 1.24 8.08 7.29
N PRO A 90 1.88 6.94 6.93
CA PRO A 90 1.18 5.67 6.82
C PRO A 90 0.79 5.15 8.21
N LYS A 91 -0.47 4.77 8.36
CA LYS A 91 -1.00 4.21 9.62
C LYS A 91 -1.75 2.92 9.35
N GLN A 92 -1.44 1.91 10.13
CA GLN A 92 -2.20 0.68 10.16
C GLN A 92 -3.46 0.88 11.02
N GLY A 93 -4.61 0.43 10.51
CA GLY A 93 -5.89 0.62 11.17
C GLY A 93 -6.33 -0.54 12.05
N LEU A 94 -7.64 -0.69 12.13
CA LEU A 94 -8.32 -1.71 12.90
C LEU A 94 -8.01 -3.12 12.40
N ALA A 95 -7.62 -4.02 13.30
CA ALA A 95 -7.66 -5.45 13.06
C ALA A 95 -8.83 -6.06 13.87
N THR A 96 -9.86 -6.50 13.17
CA THR A 96 -11.08 -7.03 13.80
C THR A 96 -10.87 -8.38 14.46
N ALA A 97 -10.00 -9.21 13.88
CA ALA A 97 -9.79 -10.63 14.16
C ALA A 97 -11.02 -11.54 13.94
N ASP A 98 -12.17 -10.96 13.64
CA ASP A 98 -13.41 -11.66 13.28
C ASP A 98 -14.29 -10.72 12.43
N ASN A 99 -14.13 -10.83 11.12
CA ASN A 99 -14.86 -9.96 10.20
C ASN A 99 -16.36 -10.28 10.17
N ASP A 100 -16.71 -11.55 10.26
CA ASP A 100 -18.11 -11.97 10.20
C ASP A 100 -18.91 -11.46 11.42
N ARG A 101 -18.24 -11.25 12.54
CA ARG A 101 -18.83 -10.67 13.74
C ARG A 101 -18.94 -9.15 13.66
N PHE A 102 -17.89 -8.47 13.21
CA PHE A 102 -17.74 -7.02 13.38
C PHE A 102 -17.98 -6.19 12.14
N LEU A 103 -17.95 -6.81 10.95
CA LEU A 103 -18.21 -6.11 9.69
C LEU A 103 -19.53 -6.54 9.06
N ARG A 104 -20.18 -5.60 8.37
CA ARG A 104 -21.34 -5.84 7.52
C ARG A 104 -21.18 -5.02 6.24
N GLN A 105 -21.86 -5.44 5.21
CA GLN A 105 -22.09 -4.54 4.09
C GLN A 105 -23.14 -3.52 4.51
N TRP A 106 -22.99 -2.29 4.03
CA TRP A 106 -23.85 -1.19 4.51
C TRP A 106 -25.34 -1.46 4.35
N TYR A 107 -25.76 -2.22 3.34
CA TYR A 107 -27.15 -2.58 3.08
C TYR A 107 -27.67 -3.78 3.92
N GLU A 108 -26.81 -4.44 4.69
CA GLU A 108 -27.22 -5.51 5.62
C GLU A 108 -27.66 -4.99 6.98
N VAL A 109 -27.58 -3.69 7.22
CA VAL A 109 -27.90 -3.05 8.48
C VAL A 109 -28.90 -1.91 8.31
N GLU A 110 -29.58 -1.54 9.38
CA GLU A 110 -30.49 -0.40 9.38
C GLU A 110 -29.71 0.90 9.15
N GLU A 111 -30.09 1.67 8.11
CA GLU A 111 -29.39 2.90 7.72
C GLU A 111 -29.33 3.91 8.87
N GLU A 112 -30.39 4.03 9.65
CA GLU A 112 -30.50 4.93 10.79
C GLU A 112 -29.49 4.64 11.91
N LYS A 113 -28.93 3.41 11.93
CA LYS A 113 -27.88 3.00 12.85
C LYS A 113 -26.46 3.23 12.31
N ILE A 114 -26.32 3.77 11.09
CA ILE A 114 -25.02 4.08 10.50
C ILE A 114 -24.71 5.56 10.72
N SER A 115 -23.55 5.87 11.27
CA SER A 115 -23.05 7.23 11.34
C SER A 115 -22.12 7.55 10.18
N TYR A 116 -22.61 8.21 9.15
CA TYR A 116 -21.81 8.61 7.98
C TYR A 116 -20.95 9.87 8.23
N ASN A 117 -21.29 10.67 9.24
CA ASN A 117 -20.73 12.00 9.45
C ASN A 117 -19.90 12.10 10.75
N THR A 118 -19.51 11.00 11.36
CA THR A 118 -18.66 10.98 12.55
C THR A 118 -17.34 11.69 12.27
N LYS A 119 -16.97 12.63 13.14
CA LYS A 119 -15.76 13.45 13.00
C LYS A 119 -14.66 13.03 13.95
N SER A 120 -15.01 12.40 15.06
CA SER A 120 -14.06 11.99 16.09
C SER A 120 -14.56 10.76 16.86
N ILE A 121 -13.68 10.17 17.65
CA ILE A 121 -14.00 9.01 18.50
C ILE A 121 -15.01 9.39 19.58
N GLU A 122 -14.89 10.56 20.15
CA GLU A 122 -15.73 11.05 21.24
C GLU A 122 -17.21 11.09 20.82
N GLU A 123 -17.49 11.39 19.55
CA GLU A 123 -18.86 11.37 19.02
C GLU A 123 -19.49 9.96 19.00
N THR A 124 -18.69 8.91 19.13
CA THR A 124 -19.16 7.51 19.15
C THR A 124 -19.45 6.98 20.55
N GLU A 125 -19.14 7.73 21.61
CA GLU A 125 -19.28 7.29 23.00
C GLU A 125 -20.72 7.31 23.51
N ASN A 126 -21.62 7.98 22.80
CA ASN A 126 -23.01 8.17 23.22
C ASN A 126 -23.97 7.02 22.83
N GLY A 127 -23.47 5.97 22.19
CA GLY A 127 -24.25 4.80 21.79
C GLY A 127 -25.36 5.07 20.75
N LYS A 128 -25.43 6.25 20.17
CA LYS A 128 -26.48 6.62 19.22
C LYS A 128 -26.43 5.78 17.94
N TYR A 129 -25.24 5.51 17.47
CA TYR A 129 -25.00 4.74 16.24
C TYR A 129 -24.21 3.49 16.56
N LYS A 130 -24.58 2.38 15.93
CA LYS A 130 -23.86 1.12 16.07
C LYS A 130 -22.76 0.97 15.03
N TRP A 131 -23.01 1.48 13.83
CA TRP A 131 -22.19 1.22 12.67
C TRP A 131 -21.49 2.49 12.19
N CYS A 132 -20.21 2.36 11.85
CA CYS A 132 -19.45 3.39 11.19
C CYS A 132 -18.91 2.87 9.85
N PRO A 133 -18.87 3.70 8.78
CA PRO A 133 -18.24 3.32 7.52
C PRO A 133 -16.82 2.80 7.74
N CYS A 134 -16.48 1.70 7.06
CA CYS A 134 -15.19 1.02 7.23
C CYS A 134 -14.44 0.91 5.90
N ASN A 135 -13.20 1.39 5.90
CA ASN A 135 -12.31 1.20 4.76
C ASN A 135 -11.56 -0.14 4.89
N LYS A 136 -12.12 -1.18 4.32
CA LYS A 136 -11.55 -2.56 4.32
C LYS A 136 -10.63 -2.84 3.14
N GLY A 137 -10.49 -1.93 2.20
CA GLY A 137 -9.87 -2.22 0.91
C GLY A 137 -10.90 -2.80 -0.07
N GLY A 138 -10.53 -3.78 -0.87
CA GLY A 138 -11.41 -4.41 -1.86
C GLY A 138 -10.79 -4.43 -3.26
N GLU A 139 -11.62 -4.53 -4.28
CA GLU A 139 -11.22 -4.61 -5.67
C GLU A 139 -10.39 -3.40 -6.14
N ARG A 140 -9.73 -3.59 -7.28
CA ARG A 140 -8.98 -2.51 -7.91
C ARG A 140 -9.92 -1.39 -8.36
N ARG A 141 -9.85 -0.25 -7.69
CA ARG A 141 -10.52 1.00 -8.08
C ARG A 141 -9.56 2.16 -7.92
N GLN A 142 -9.57 3.08 -8.85
CA GLN A 142 -8.71 4.27 -8.81
C GLN A 142 -9.55 5.50 -8.50
N TRP A 143 -8.93 6.32 -7.65
CA TRP A 143 -9.31 7.63 -7.16
C TRP A 143 -10.48 7.63 -6.18
N TYR A 144 -11.46 6.71 -6.32
CA TYR A 144 -12.66 6.66 -5.49
C TYR A 144 -13.23 5.23 -5.40
N GLY A 145 -13.99 4.93 -4.33
CA GLY A 145 -14.75 3.69 -4.19
C GLY A 145 -14.35 2.80 -3.01
N ASN A 146 -14.85 1.57 -3.00
CA ASN A 146 -14.76 0.59 -1.91
C ASN A 146 -15.40 1.10 -0.62
N TYR A 147 -16.66 1.55 -0.71
CA TYR A 147 -17.49 2.01 0.41
C TYR A 147 -18.47 0.94 0.90
N ASP A 148 -18.16 -0.33 0.69
CA ASP A 148 -19.10 -1.43 0.84
C ASP A 148 -19.35 -1.81 2.30
N TYR A 149 -18.41 -1.50 3.20
CA TYR A 149 -18.44 -2.02 4.57
C TYR A 149 -18.69 -0.96 5.63
N VAL A 150 -19.39 -1.43 6.69
CA VAL A 150 -19.52 -0.75 7.98
C VAL A 150 -18.98 -1.66 9.08
N VAL A 151 -18.46 -1.07 10.16
CA VAL A 151 -17.92 -1.79 11.31
C VAL A 151 -18.74 -1.45 12.56
N ASN A 152 -18.98 -2.45 13.41
CA ASN A 152 -19.56 -2.23 14.74
C ASN A 152 -18.59 -1.44 15.60
N TRP A 153 -18.92 -0.15 15.79
CA TRP A 153 -18.13 0.78 16.60
C TRP A 153 -18.95 1.45 17.70
N GLU A 154 -20.05 0.81 18.13
CA GLU A 154 -20.91 1.29 19.19
C GLU A 154 -20.12 1.54 20.49
N ASN A 155 -20.42 2.65 21.16
CA ASN A 155 -19.75 3.03 22.40
C ASN A 155 -18.22 2.99 22.29
N ASN A 156 -17.66 3.71 21.30
CA ASN A 156 -16.22 3.75 21.04
C ASN A 156 -15.64 2.34 20.77
N GLY A 157 -16.41 1.49 20.11
CA GLY A 157 -15.98 0.14 19.76
C GLY A 157 -15.82 -0.78 20.98
N ASN A 158 -16.64 -0.60 22.00
CA ASN A 158 -16.53 -1.35 23.27
C ASN A 158 -16.49 -2.87 23.04
N GLU A 159 -17.34 -3.41 22.20
CA GLU A 159 -17.39 -4.84 21.91
C GLU A 159 -16.09 -5.33 21.25
N ILE A 160 -15.63 -4.65 20.22
CA ILE A 160 -14.42 -5.05 19.49
C ILE A 160 -13.15 -4.85 20.32
N ARG A 161 -13.08 -3.79 21.14
CA ARG A 161 -11.93 -3.52 22.03
C ARG A 161 -11.77 -4.59 23.11
N ASN A 162 -12.87 -5.23 23.52
CA ASN A 162 -12.90 -6.25 24.56
C ASN A 162 -13.02 -7.68 24.02
N PHE A 163 -12.90 -7.87 22.71
CA PHE A 163 -13.01 -9.18 22.07
C PHE A 163 -11.82 -10.07 22.43
N LYS A 164 -12.10 -11.15 23.16
CA LYS A 164 -11.11 -12.09 23.70
C LYS A 164 -11.35 -13.50 23.17
N ASP A 165 -10.29 -14.29 23.16
CA ASP A 165 -10.36 -15.73 22.92
C ASP A 165 -10.80 -16.49 24.20
N SER A 166 -10.94 -17.81 24.09
CA SER A 166 -11.31 -18.70 25.19
C SER A 166 -10.33 -18.67 26.37
N LYS A 167 -9.11 -18.17 26.15
CA LYS A 167 -8.06 -18.03 27.17
C LYS A 167 -8.01 -16.61 27.77
N GLY A 168 -8.94 -15.75 27.40
CA GLY A 168 -9.01 -14.37 27.89
C GLY A 168 -8.02 -13.40 27.20
N LYS A 169 -7.31 -13.81 26.15
CA LYS A 169 -6.38 -12.96 25.41
C LYS A 169 -7.15 -12.11 24.38
N LEU A 170 -6.86 -10.82 24.32
CA LEU A 170 -7.40 -9.92 23.29
C LEU A 170 -7.03 -10.39 21.89
N ARG A 171 -8.02 -10.51 21.03
CA ARG A 171 -7.88 -10.89 19.62
C ARG A 171 -7.82 -9.69 18.69
N SER A 172 -8.76 -8.78 18.84
CA SER A 172 -8.81 -7.56 18.05
C SER A 172 -7.74 -6.55 18.44
N ARG A 173 -7.37 -5.69 17.52
CA ARG A 173 -6.40 -4.61 17.75
C ARG A 173 -6.84 -3.33 17.05
N PRO A 174 -7.58 -2.45 17.69
CA PRO A 174 -7.81 -1.10 17.23
C PRO A 174 -6.52 -0.29 17.35
N GLN A 175 -5.88 -0.05 16.21
CA GLN A 175 -4.59 0.66 16.14
C GLN A 175 -4.78 2.05 15.59
N ASN A 176 -3.95 3.01 16.05
CA ASN A 176 -3.95 4.38 15.56
C ASN A 176 -5.35 5.02 15.55
N THR A 177 -6.12 4.83 16.60
CA THR A 177 -7.51 5.28 16.69
C THR A 177 -7.66 6.79 16.57
N ASN A 178 -6.63 7.56 16.90
CA ASN A 178 -6.57 9.00 16.71
C ASN A 178 -6.56 9.44 15.23
N TYR A 179 -6.45 8.49 14.29
CA TYR A 179 -6.59 8.72 12.84
C TYR A 179 -7.95 8.28 12.29
N TYR A 180 -8.79 7.65 13.09
CA TYR A 180 -10.14 7.28 12.67
C TYR A 180 -10.95 8.53 12.34
N PHE A 181 -11.87 8.38 11.41
CA PHE A 181 -12.75 9.45 10.90
C PHE A 181 -12.03 10.59 10.16
N LYS A 182 -10.71 10.54 10.03
CA LYS A 182 -9.94 11.51 9.27
C LYS A 182 -9.91 11.15 7.79
N GLU A 183 -9.75 12.18 6.99
CA GLU A 183 -9.51 12.11 5.55
C GLU A 183 -8.15 11.43 5.26
N ALA A 184 -8.11 10.59 4.25
CA ALA A 184 -6.93 9.78 3.94
C ALA A 184 -6.81 9.49 2.44
N ILE A 185 -5.62 9.09 2.03
CA ILE A 185 -5.40 8.31 0.82
C ILE A 185 -5.29 6.84 1.23
N THR A 186 -5.92 5.94 0.49
CA THR A 186 -5.99 4.53 0.84
C THR A 186 -5.73 3.62 -0.35
N TRP A 187 -5.25 2.43 -0.07
CA TRP A 187 -5.10 1.35 -1.04
C TRP A 187 -5.43 0.00 -0.41
N SER A 188 -5.70 -1.00 -1.23
CA SER A 188 -5.90 -2.37 -0.76
C SER A 188 -4.55 -3.03 -0.53
N LYS A 189 -4.35 -3.63 0.63
CA LYS A 189 -3.10 -4.33 0.99
C LYS A 189 -2.80 -5.48 0.03
N VAL A 190 -3.84 -6.16 -0.43
CA VAL A 190 -3.74 -7.26 -1.39
C VAL A 190 -4.65 -6.93 -2.57
N THR A 191 -4.12 -7.00 -3.78
CA THR A 191 -4.86 -6.78 -5.02
C THR A 191 -4.26 -7.62 -6.14
N SER A 192 -5.10 -8.13 -7.03
CA SER A 192 -4.70 -8.87 -8.23
C SER A 192 -4.54 -7.96 -9.46
N GLY A 193 -5.03 -6.73 -9.39
CA GLY A 193 -5.12 -5.81 -10.53
C GLY A 193 -4.07 -4.70 -10.58
N GLY A 194 -2.95 -4.85 -9.87
CA GLY A 194 -1.92 -3.80 -9.74
C GLY A 194 -2.28 -2.75 -8.69
N PHE A 195 -1.34 -1.86 -8.42
CA PHE A 195 -1.50 -0.83 -7.40
C PHE A 195 -2.63 0.14 -7.77
N SER A 196 -3.52 0.39 -6.83
CA SER A 196 -4.62 1.36 -6.99
C SER A 196 -4.83 2.15 -5.72
N ILE A 197 -4.81 3.46 -5.87
CA ILE A 197 -4.91 4.40 -4.77
C ILE A 197 -6.20 5.21 -4.88
N ARG A 198 -6.82 5.48 -3.75
CA ARG A 198 -8.12 6.15 -3.64
C ARG A 198 -8.09 7.23 -2.57
N TYR A 199 -8.82 8.29 -2.82
CA TYR A 199 -9.16 9.27 -1.80
C TYR A 199 -10.28 8.73 -0.91
N ARG A 200 -10.16 8.91 0.39
CA ARG A 200 -11.17 8.57 1.38
C ARG A 200 -11.51 9.81 2.20
N GLU A 201 -12.78 10.20 2.16
CA GLU A 201 -13.29 11.34 2.92
C GLU A 201 -13.31 11.03 4.42
N LYS A 202 -13.60 12.08 5.21
CA LYS A 202 -13.85 11.97 6.65
C LYS A 202 -15.04 11.05 6.93
N GLY A 203 -15.11 10.51 8.15
CA GLY A 203 -16.25 9.75 8.63
C GLY A 203 -16.11 8.23 8.52
N SER A 204 -14.90 7.71 8.26
CA SER A 204 -14.68 6.27 8.22
C SER A 204 -13.54 5.78 9.11
N ILE A 205 -13.66 4.54 9.57
CA ILE A 205 -12.58 3.81 10.24
C ILE A 205 -11.79 3.05 9.18
N HIS A 206 -10.48 3.13 9.21
CA HIS A 206 -9.61 2.34 8.34
C HIS A 206 -9.22 1.02 9.00
N GLU A 207 -9.26 -0.04 8.25
CA GLU A 207 -8.94 -1.41 8.64
C GLU A 207 -7.57 -1.82 8.07
N THR A 208 -6.97 -2.85 8.59
CA THR A 208 -5.63 -3.31 8.19
C THR A 208 -5.51 -3.68 6.72
N ALA A 209 -6.58 -4.14 6.08
CA ALA A 209 -6.60 -4.45 4.65
C ALA A 209 -6.80 -3.20 3.77
N GLY A 210 -7.36 -2.12 4.33
CA GLY A 210 -7.49 -0.80 3.73
C GLY A 210 -6.39 0.13 4.24
N MET A 211 -5.16 -0.12 3.84
CA MET A 211 -4.00 0.70 4.22
C MET A 211 -4.26 2.18 3.94
N SER A 212 -3.87 3.03 4.87
CA SER A 212 -4.18 4.47 4.78
C SER A 212 -2.99 5.33 5.12
N VAL A 213 -2.87 6.46 4.45
CA VAL A 213 -1.91 7.53 4.77
C VAL A 213 -2.64 8.84 5.03
N PHE A 214 -2.11 9.60 5.93
CA PHE A 214 -2.66 10.85 6.42
C PHE A 214 -1.69 12.00 6.22
N SER A 215 -2.19 13.21 6.19
CA SER A 215 -1.41 14.44 6.21
C SER A 215 -2.13 15.48 7.07
N SER A 216 -1.38 16.37 7.66
CA SER A 216 -1.93 17.58 8.30
C SER A 216 -2.50 18.58 7.29
N ASP A 217 -2.14 18.45 6.02
CA ASP A 217 -2.59 19.30 4.91
C ASP A 217 -3.36 18.48 3.88
N ASN A 218 -4.68 18.70 3.80
CA ASN A 218 -5.59 18.00 2.89
C ASN A 218 -5.34 18.31 1.41
N LYS A 219 -4.83 19.50 1.09
CA LYS A 219 -4.44 19.84 -0.30
C LYS A 219 -3.26 18.97 -0.73
N ARG A 220 -2.33 18.73 0.19
CA ARG A 220 -1.18 17.86 -0.03
C ARG A 220 -1.58 16.41 -0.30
N LEU A 221 -2.60 15.88 0.41
CA LEU A 221 -3.12 14.55 0.13
C LEU A 221 -3.57 14.39 -1.32
N LYS A 222 -4.35 15.34 -1.84
CA LYS A 222 -4.85 15.29 -3.23
C LYS A 222 -3.72 15.40 -4.26
N TYR A 223 -2.74 16.24 -3.98
CA TYR A 223 -1.55 16.36 -4.83
C TYR A 223 -0.75 15.03 -4.87
N ILE A 224 -0.52 14.42 -3.72
CA ILE A 224 0.17 13.13 -3.62
C ILE A 224 -0.63 12.02 -4.29
N LEU A 225 -1.96 12.00 -4.15
CA LEU A 225 -2.82 11.08 -4.88
C LEU A 225 -2.59 11.18 -6.40
N GLY A 226 -2.53 12.41 -6.92
CA GLY A 226 -2.24 12.65 -8.33
C GLY A 226 -0.89 12.06 -8.76
N ILE A 227 0.19 12.34 -8.01
CA ILE A 227 1.53 11.85 -8.32
C ILE A 227 1.59 10.32 -8.27
N ILE A 228 1.11 9.72 -7.18
CA ILE A 228 1.18 8.25 -6.99
C ILE A 228 0.28 7.50 -7.99
N SER A 229 -0.72 8.17 -8.56
CA SER A 229 -1.58 7.58 -9.60
C SER A 229 -0.94 7.56 -10.99
N THR A 230 0.23 8.16 -11.16
CA THR A 230 0.93 8.18 -12.46
C THR A 230 1.60 6.84 -12.77
N LYS A 231 1.91 6.63 -14.04
CA LYS A 231 2.68 5.45 -14.48
C LYS A 231 4.06 5.38 -13.79
N LEU A 232 4.67 6.52 -13.50
CA LEU A 232 5.98 6.60 -12.85
C LEU A 232 6.00 5.89 -11.49
N SER A 233 4.91 5.94 -10.75
CA SER A 233 4.81 5.30 -9.42
C SER A 233 4.52 3.79 -9.47
N ASN A 234 4.29 3.24 -10.65
CA ASN A 234 4.06 1.81 -10.88
C ASN A 234 5.28 1.10 -11.49
N TYR A 235 6.38 1.81 -11.60
CA TYR A 235 7.68 1.25 -11.98
C TYR A 235 8.39 0.77 -10.71
#